data_0e6c27a334e3517f51fdd0bd26633d30
#
_entry.id   0e6c27a334e3517f51fdd0bd26633d30
#
_cell.length_a   1.000
_cell.length_b   1.000
_cell.length_c   1.000
_cell.angle_alpha   90.00
_cell.angle_beta   90.00
_cell.angle_gamma   90.00
#
_symmetry.space_group_name_H-M   'P 1'
#
loop_
_entity.id
_entity.type
_entity.pdbx_description
1 polymer ?
#
loop_
_entity_poly.entity_id
_entity_poly.type
_entity_poly.pdbx_seq_one_letter_code
_entity_poly.pdbx_strand_id
1 'polypeptide(L)'
;WCVIPLYYYNDQYMLKDYVTDVYSTVEGMKYFYNAKNTKNAGKLNIFMASEPDHIDPALNSTVDGGCLAVNSFEGLMRYNAEGKLEPACAESYEVSEDGLTYTFTMRDGLKWSNGDELTAKDFEWSWRRAADPKTAADYSYLCAVFAGYDDTKGLAADDVVASDDGKTLTVKLKAVTPYFLDLCAFPFFFPVNQKSVEGNDDWANDASDKFVTNGAFTLKEWKHDSSMTYVKNPNYWDA
;
A
#
# COMPACT_ATOMS: atom_id res chain seq x y z
N TRP A 1 14.51 -31.08 10.44
CA TRP A 1 14.22 -30.04 9.43
C TRP A 1 12.76 -30.18 9.02
N CYS A 2 11.97 -29.12 9.14
CA CYS A 2 10.55 -29.11 8.76
C CYS A 2 10.32 -28.64 7.31
N VAL A 3 11.37 -28.22 6.60
CA VAL A 3 11.29 -27.65 5.24
C VAL A 3 12.38 -28.28 4.36
N ILE A 4 11.99 -28.70 3.17
CA ILE A 4 12.90 -29.16 2.11
C ILE A 4 12.81 -28.15 0.98
N PRO A 5 13.83 -27.31 0.74
CA PRO A 5 13.82 -26.38 -0.39
C PRO A 5 13.97 -27.17 -1.69
N LEU A 6 13.06 -26.94 -2.65
CA LEU A 6 13.05 -27.62 -3.94
C LEU A 6 13.64 -26.74 -5.06
N TYR A 7 13.32 -25.45 -5.08
CA TYR A 7 13.81 -24.48 -6.06
C TYR A 7 13.57 -23.05 -5.58
N TYR A 8 14.21 -22.11 -6.24
CA TYR A 8 13.95 -20.68 -6.06
C TYR A 8 12.99 -20.18 -7.15
N TYR A 9 11.94 -19.49 -6.74
CA TYR A 9 11.06 -18.79 -7.67
C TYR A 9 11.81 -17.62 -8.33
N ASN A 10 11.64 -17.46 -9.64
CA ASN A 10 12.12 -16.31 -10.38
C ASN A 10 10.91 -15.55 -10.92
N ASP A 11 10.81 -14.27 -10.58
CA ASP A 11 9.86 -13.38 -11.25
C ASP A 11 10.38 -13.07 -12.65
N GLN A 12 9.56 -13.34 -13.68
CA GLN A 12 9.89 -13.11 -15.07
C GLN A 12 8.87 -12.18 -15.71
N TYR A 13 9.34 -11.11 -16.29
CA TYR A 13 8.51 -10.18 -17.05
C TYR A 13 9.23 -9.74 -18.32
N MET A 14 8.46 -9.33 -19.32
CA MET A 14 8.98 -8.87 -20.60
C MET A 14 8.63 -7.40 -20.79
N LEU A 15 9.63 -6.60 -21.13
CA LEU A 15 9.46 -5.21 -21.53
C LEU A 15 9.75 -5.09 -23.03
N LYS A 16 9.00 -4.22 -23.71
CA LYS A 16 9.38 -3.77 -25.04
C LYS A 16 10.61 -2.87 -24.95
N ASP A 17 11.47 -2.87 -25.96
CA ASP A 17 12.70 -2.10 -26.07
C ASP A 17 12.53 -0.57 -25.89
N TYR A 18 11.32 -0.09 -26.08
CA TYR A 18 10.92 1.31 -25.93
C TYR A 18 10.27 1.63 -24.56
N VAL A 19 10.21 0.67 -23.63
CA VAL A 19 9.70 0.85 -22.27
C VAL A 19 10.87 0.69 -21.30
N THR A 20 11.07 1.69 -20.44
CA THR A 20 12.14 1.70 -19.42
C THR A 20 11.61 2.13 -18.07
N ASP A 21 12.46 2.04 -17.04
CA ASP A 21 12.19 2.53 -15.68
C ASP A 21 11.00 1.84 -14.98
N VAL A 22 10.73 0.59 -15.35
CA VAL A 22 9.89 -0.34 -14.59
C VAL A 22 10.79 -1.14 -13.66
N TYR A 23 10.41 -1.26 -12.40
CA TYR A 23 11.14 -2.13 -11.47
C TYR A 23 10.19 -3.03 -10.68
N SER A 24 10.74 -4.08 -10.09
CA SER A 24 10.00 -5.08 -9.31
C SER A 24 10.64 -5.25 -7.94
N THR A 25 9.83 -5.50 -6.94
CA THR A 25 10.30 -5.89 -5.61
C THR A 25 10.49 -7.40 -5.50
N VAL A 26 11.06 -7.84 -4.39
CA VAL A 26 11.26 -9.26 -4.11
C VAL A 26 9.94 -10.03 -4.02
N GLU A 27 8.85 -9.36 -3.66
CA GLU A 27 7.49 -9.90 -3.62
C GLU A 27 6.86 -10.03 -5.02
N GLY A 28 7.55 -9.59 -6.07
CA GLY A 28 7.08 -9.64 -7.46
C GLY A 28 6.17 -8.47 -7.86
N MET A 29 5.95 -7.50 -6.98
CA MET A 29 5.16 -6.30 -7.30
C MET A 29 5.93 -5.37 -8.21
N LYS A 30 5.27 -4.82 -9.23
CA LYS A 30 5.87 -3.98 -10.26
C LYS A 30 5.40 -2.53 -10.13
N TYR A 31 6.36 -1.62 -10.16
CA TYR A 31 6.14 -0.18 -10.05
C TYR A 31 6.26 0.48 -11.43
N PHE A 32 5.28 1.31 -11.76
CA PHE A 32 5.16 1.95 -13.08
C PHE A 32 5.21 3.48 -13.04
N TYR A 33 5.27 4.10 -11.87
CA TYR A 33 5.18 5.57 -11.76
C TYR A 33 6.35 6.29 -12.44
N ASN A 34 7.53 5.66 -12.53
CA ASN A 34 8.69 6.17 -13.26
C ASN A 34 8.79 5.64 -14.70
N ALA A 35 7.88 4.74 -15.11
CA ALA A 35 7.97 4.09 -16.40
C ALA A 35 7.87 5.07 -17.56
N LYS A 36 8.75 4.90 -18.53
CA LYS A 36 8.79 5.70 -19.76
C LYS A 36 8.48 4.84 -20.96
N ASN A 37 7.68 5.38 -21.89
CA ASN A 37 7.40 4.79 -23.20
C ASN A 37 7.83 5.78 -24.27
N THR A 38 8.94 5.48 -24.98
CA THR A 38 9.53 6.39 -25.98
C THR A 38 8.76 6.40 -27.31
N LYS A 39 7.92 5.39 -27.57
CA LYS A 39 7.08 5.34 -28.79
C LYS A 39 5.72 5.99 -28.62
N ASN A 40 5.18 5.99 -27.39
CA ASN A 40 3.90 6.61 -27.10
C ASN A 40 3.96 7.25 -25.72
N ALA A 41 4.47 8.47 -25.66
CA ALA A 41 4.57 9.24 -24.43
C ALA A 41 3.19 9.38 -23.77
N GLY A 42 3.12 9.04 -22.51
CA GLY A 42 1.89 9.14 -21.71
C GLY A 42 0.95 7.93 -21.79
N LYS A 43 1.34 6.83 -22.48
CA LYS A 43 0.56 5.59 -22.45
C LYS A 43 1.44 4.36 -22.28
N LEU A 44 1.15 3.56 -21.26
CA LEU A 44 1.73 2.23 -21.03
C LEU A 44 0.62 1.19 -21.14
N ASN A 45 0.83 0.12 -21.90
CA ASN A 45 -0.04 -1.05 -21.92
C ASN A 45 0.66 -2.17 -21.17
N ILE A 46 0.00 -2.68 -20.15
CA ILE A 46 0.50 -3.73 -19.28
C ILE A 46 -0.40 -4.95 -19.45
N PHE A 47 0.18 -6.12 -19.63
CA PHE A 47 -0.53 -7.39 -19.57
C PHE A 47 -0.41 -7.93 -18.15
N MET A 48 -1.54 -8.23 -17.55
CA MET A 48 -1.63 -8.94 -16.28
C MET A 48 -2.18 -10.34 -16.53
N ALA A 49 -1.73 -11.31 -15.75
CA ALA A 49 -2.08 -12.71 -15.99
C ALA A 49 -3.55 -13.02 -15.66
N SER A 50 -4.10 -12.29 -14.67
CA SER A 50 -5.48 -12.47 -14.21
C SER A 50 -6.09 -11.13 -13.80
N GLU A 51 -7.40 -11.10 -13.68
CA GLU A 51 -8.10 -10.05 -12.97
C GLU A 51 -7.77 -10.14 -11.47
N PRO A 52 -7.54 -9.00 -10.78
CA PRO A 52 -7.26 -9.03 -9.34
C PRO A 52 -8.46 -9.57 -8.56
N ASP A 53 -8.21 -10.30 -7.49
CA ASP A 53 -9.23 -10.72 -6.54
C ASP A 53 -9.88 -9.51 -5.85
N HIS A 54 -9.02 -8.60 -5.38
CA HIS A 54 -9.41 -7.32 -4.77
C HIS A 54 -8.44 -6.23 -5.16
N ILE A 55 -8.93 -4.99 -5.31
CA ILE A 55 -8.09 -3.78 -5.40
C ILE A 55 -8.16 -2.93 -4.12
N ASP A 56 -8.89 -3.39 -3.09
CA ASP A 56 -8.77 -2.92 -1.72
C ASP A 56 -7.44 -3.44 -1.14
N PRO A 57 -6.49 -2.58 -0.72
CA PRO A 57 -5.19 -3.01 -0.23
C PRO A 57 -5.24 -3.97 0.96
N ALA A 58 -6.26 -3.82 1.85
CA ALA A 58 -6.41 -4.69 3.02
C ALA A 58 -6.92 -6.09 2.67
N LEU A 59 -7.69 -6.23 1.58
CA LEU A 59 -8.31 -7.49 1.18
C LEU A 59 -7.51 -8.23 0.10
N ASN A 60 -6.63 -7.53 -0.62
CA ASN A 60 -5.83 -8.16 -1.67
C ASN A 60 -4.87 -9.19 -1.11
N SER A 61 -4.86 -10.39 -1.68
CA SER A 61 -3.93 -11.48 -1.34
C SER A 61 -3.13 -12.01 -2.55
N THR A 62 -3.24 -11.34 -3.71
CA THR A 62 -2.59 -11.75 -4.95
C THR A 62 -1.48 -10.77 -5.39
N VAL A 63 -0.50 -11.26 -6.16
CA VAL A 63 0.57 -10.43 -6.72
C VAL A 63 0.01 -9.44 -7.76
N ASP A 64 -0.98 -9.84 -8.57
CA ASP A 64 -1.58 -8.98 -9.57
C ASP A 64 -2.32 -7.79 -8.91
N GLY A 65 -3.14 -8.06 -7.89
CA GLY A 65 -3.75 -7.00 -7.08
C GLY A 65 -2.72 -6.15 -6.33
N GLY A 66 -1.65 -6.76 -5.81
CA GLY A 66 -0.52 -6.05 -5.20
C GLY A 66 0.18 -5.10 -6.17
N CYS A 67 0.37 -5.50 -7.45
CA CYS A 67 0.90 -4.61 -8.49
C CYS A 67 -0.01 -3.39 -8.73
N LEU A 68 -1.32 -3.55 -8.66
CA LEU A 68 -2.25 -2.42 -8.78
C LEU A 68 -2.21 -1.55 -7.52
N ALA A 69 -2.15 -2.17 -6.35
CA ALA A 69 -2.11 -1.46 -5.07
C ALA A 69 -0.88 -0.56 -4.95
N VAL A 70 0.35 -1.03 -5.25
CA VAL A 70 1.58 -0.22 -5.14
C VAL A 70 1.67 0.93 -6.15
N ASN A 71 0.79 0.97 -7.15
CA ASN A 71 0.71 2.06 -8.12
C ASN A 71 -0.47 3.01 -7.84
N SER A 72 -1.48 2.53 -7.10
CA SER A 72 -2.68 3.31 -6.74
C SER A 72 -2.63 3.89 -5.34
N PHE A 73 -1.93 3.22 -4.44
CA PHE A 73 -1.75 3.63 -3.05
C PHE A 73 -0.27 3.68 -2.69
N GLU A 74 0.04 4.34 -1.59
CA GLU A 74 1.39 4.43 -1.05
C GLU A 74 1.35 4.39 0.47
N GLY A 75 2.29 3.62 1.05
CA GLY A 75 2.42 3.44 2.49
C GLY A 75 3.23 4.55 3.17
N LEU A 76 3.57 4.34 4.45
CA LEU A 76 4.54 5.20 5.15
C LEU A 76 5.92 5.09 4.53
N MET A 77 6.29 3.89 4.07
CA MET A 77 7.55 3.56 3.40
C MET A 77 7.25 2.99 2.01
N ARG A 78 8.26 3.00 1.13
CA ARG A 78 8.21 2.34 -0.20
C ARG A 78 9.58 1.76 -0.56
N TYR A 79 9.61 0.88 -1.53
CA TYR A 79 10.86 0.43 -2.16
C TYR A 79 11.19 1.30 -3.38
N ASN A 80 12.46 1.67 -3.52
CA ASN A 80 12.96 2.32 -4.73
C ASN A 80 13.44 1.31 -5.79
N ALA A 81 13.91 1.82 -6.93
CA ALA A 81 14.36 1.00 -8.06
C ALA A 81 15.57 0.10 -7.74
N GLU A 82 16.36 0.44 -6.73
CA GLU A 82 17.47 -0.37 -6.23
C GLU A 82 17.05 -1.44 -5.20
N GLY A 83 15.73 -1.55 -4.94
CA GLY A 83 15.17 -2.46 -3.94
C GLY A 83 15.46 -2.05 -2.50
N LYS A 84 15.80 -0.78 -2.28
CA LYS A 84 16.01 -0.22 -0.94
C LYS A 84 14.76 0.44 -0.43
N LEU A 85 14.52 0.26 0.86
CA LEU A 85 13.42 0.90 1.55
C LEU A 85 13.73 2.40 1.76
N GLU A 86 12.77 3.26 1.49
CA GLU A 86 12.85 4.71 1.68
C GLU A 86 11.54 5.27 2.22
N PRO A 87 11.57 6.44 2.92
CA PRO A 87 10.36 7.14 3.34
C PRO A 87 9.48 7.55 2.14
N ALA A 88 8.16 7.36 2.30
CA ALA A 88 7.13 7.67 1.32
C ALA A 88 6.15 8.71 1.84
N CYS A 89 4.92 8.33 2.27
CA CYS A 89 4.02 9.27 2.95
C CYS A 89 4.61 9.79 4.28
N ALA A 90 5.44 9.02 4.97
CA ALA A 90 6.28 9.55 6.04
C ALA A 90 7.46 10.35 5.44
N GLU A 91 7.77 11.50 6.01
CA GLU A 91 9.00 12.24 5.72
C GLU A 91 10.19 11.63 6.46
N SER A 92 9.96 11.21 7.71
CA SER A 92 10.95 10.62 8.58
C SER A 92 10.31 9.71 9.63
N TYR A 93 11.12 8.97 10.35
CA TYR A 93 10.69 8.21 11.52
C TYR A 93 11.78 8.19 12.59
N GLU A 94 11.36 8.01 13.82
CA GLU A 94 12.22 7.79 14.99
C GLU A 94 11.85 6.47 15.65
N VAL A 95 12.85 5.82 16.25
CA VAL A 95 12.68 4.57 16.98
C VAL A 95 13.17 4.77 18.40
N SER A 96 12.37 4.33 19.38
CA SER A 96 12.74 4.37 20.80
C SER A 96 13.99 3.51 21.09
N GLU A 97 14.70 3.81 22.19
CA GLU A 97 15.94 3.10 22.57
C GLU A 97 15.73 1.58 22.74
N ASP A 98 14.54 1.18 23.18
CA ASP A 98 14.16 -0.23 23.33
C ASP A 98 13.74 -0.91 22.01
N GLY A 99 13.62 -0.13 20.92
CA GLY A 99 13.21 -0.62 19.59
C GLY A 99 11.73 -1.00 19.48
N LEU A 100 10.88 -0.60 20.45
CA LEU A 100 9.49 -1.02 20.51
C LEU A 100 8.50 0.04 20.06
N THR A 101 8.91 1.31 19.98
CA THR A 101 8.03 2.40 19.56
C THR A 101 8.61 3.09 18.33
N TYR A 102 7.80 3.20 17.29
CA TYR A 102 8.10 3.98 16.09
C TYR A 102 7.23 5.21 16.05
N THR A 103 7.81 6.37 15.76
CA THR A 103 7.09 7.62 15.55
C THR A 103 7.39 8.13 14.15
N PHE A 104 6.41 8.07 13.27
CA PHE A 104 6.51 8.57 11.91
C PHE A 104 6.04 10.03 11.85
N THR A 105 6.80 10.88 11.18
CA THR A 105 6.39 12.24 10.83
C THR A 105 5.86 12.24 9.40
N MET A 106 4.63 12.68 9.21
CA MET A 106 3.99 12.74 7.90
C MET A 106 4.55 13.89 7.06
N ARG A 107 4.65 13.71 5.75
CA ARG A 107 4.95 14.82 4.83
C ARG A 107 3.87 15.88 4.88
N ASP A 108 4.24 17.13 4.74
CA ASP A 108 3.27 18.21 4.57
C ASP A 108 2.62 18.15 3.18
N GLY A 109 1.34 18.47 3.12
CA GLY A 109 0.60 18.64 1.86
C GLY A 109 0.21 17.34 1.14
N LEU A 110 0.26 16.20 1.83
CA LEU A 110 -0.26 14.94 1.29
C LEU A 110 -1.75 15.06 0.97
N LYS A 111 -2.16 14.48 -0.16
CA LYS A 111 -3.55 14.53 -0.62
C LYS A 111 -4.01 13.21 -1.19
N TRP A 112 -5.26 12.94 -1.01
CA TRP A 112 -6.02 11.96 -1.77
C TRP A 112 -6.28 12.43 -3.20
N SER A 113 -6.58 11.50 -4.11
CA SER A 113 -6.88 11.81 -5.52
C SER A 113 -8.08 12.73 -5.73
N ASN A 114 -9.01 12.78 -4.77
CA ASN A 114 -10.16 13.69 -4.74
C ASN A 114 -9.81 15.10 -4.20
N GLY A 115 -8.57 15.32 -3.75
CA GLY A 115 -8.07 16.58 -3.20
C GLY A 115 -8.22 16.75 -1.69
N ASP A 116 -8.88 15.82 -0.99
CA ASP A 116 -8.91 15.79 0.47
C ASP A 116 -7.49 15.65 1.04
N GLU A 117 -7.25 16.21 2.22
CA GLU A 117 -6.00 16.04 2.95
C GLU A 117 -5.83 14.60 3.40
N LEU A 118 -4.60 14.06 3.31
CA LEU A 118 -4.20 12.78 3.86
C LEU A 118 -3.30 13.01 5.06
N THR A 119 -3.59 12.37 6.18
CA THR A 119 -2.93 12.57 7.46
C THR A 119 -2.60 11.24 8.15
N ALA A 120 -1.90 11.30 9.27
CA ALA A 120 -1.66 10.14 10.13
C ALA A 120 -2.96 9.46 10.61
N LYS A 121 -4.09 10.19 10.68
CA LYS A 121 -5.39 9.65 11.08
C LYS A 121 -5.94 8.65 10.06
N ASP A 122 -5.63 8.86 8.77
CA ASP A 122 -6.02 7.93 7.71
C ASP A 122 -5.28 6.59 7.86
N PHE A 123 -4.00 6.62 8.22
CA PHE A 123 -3.22 5.42 8.52
C PHE A 123 -3.73 4.71 9.78
N GLU A 124 -3.97 5.43 10.86
CA GLU A 124 -4.54 4.86 12.10
C GLU A 124 -5.87 4.15 11.82
N TRP A 125 -6.79 4.82 11.13
CA TRP A 125 -8.09 4.25 10.80
C TRP A 125 -7.95 3.02 9.89
N SER A 126 -7.12 3.10 8.85
CA SER A 126 -6.93 2.03 7.88
C SER A 126 -6.32 0.79 8.49
N TRP A 127 -5.31 0.94 9.35
CA TRP A 127 -4.68 -0.20 10.04
C TRP A 127 -5.63 -0.85 11.05
N ARG A 128 -6.45 -0.04 11.74
CA ARG A 128 -7.50 -0.58 12.62
C ARG A 128 -8.55 -1.36 11.84
N ARG A 129 -8.97 -0.84 10.69
CA ARG A 129 -9.89 -1.54 9.78
C ARG A 129 -9.27 -2.84 9.27
N ALA A 130 -8.04 -2.82 8.76
CA ALA A 130 -7.36 -4.00 8.23
C ALA A 130 -7.17 -5.10 9.28
N ALA A 131 -6.96 -4.71 10.55
CA ALA A 131 -6.81 -5.62 11.68
C ALA A 131 -8.15 -6.08 12.30
N ASP A 132 -9.29 -5.44 11.96
CA ASP A 132 -10.60 -5.82 12.49
C ASP A 132 -11.01 -7.20 11.93
N PRO A 133 -11.36 -8.18 12.77
CA PRO A 133 -11.85 -9.48 12.32
C PRO A 133 -13.04 -9.42 11.35
N LYS A 134 -13.85 -8.36 11.43
CA LYS A 134 -14.97 -8.14 10.51
C LYS A 134 -14.54 -7.84 9.08
N THR A 135 -13.36 -7.27 8.89
CA THR A 135 -12.77 -7.03 7.56
C THR A 135 -12.38 -8.36 6.90
N ALA A 136 -12.13 -9.41 7.68
CA ALA A 136 -11.76 -10.74 7.23
C ALA A 136 -10.55 -10.76 6.28
N ALA A 137 -9.59 -9.86 6.52
CA ALA A 137 -8.39 -9.72 5.69
C ALA A 137 -7.46 -10.92 5.86
N ASP A 138 -7.03 -11.54 4.76
CA ASP A 138 -6.15 -12.72 4.75
C ASP A 138 -4.80 -12.44 5.43
N TYR A 139 -4.30 -11.22 5.32
CA TYR A 139 -3.02 -10.80 5.91
C TYR A 139 -3.15 -10.19 7.32
N SER A 140 -4.32 -10.27 7.97
CA SER A 140 -4.51 -9.72 9.34
C SER A 140 -3.52 -10.26 10.36
N TYR A 141 -2.99 -11.48 10.20
CA TYR A 141 -1.97 -12.07 11.04
C TYR A 141 -0.65 -11.26 11.08
N LEU A 142 -0.37 -10.42 10.07
CA LEU A 142 0.78 -9.52 10.08
C LEU A 142 0.68 -8.48 11.20
N CYS A 143 -0.52 -8.20 11.70
CA CYS A 143 -0.75 -7.33 12.84
C CYS A 143 -0.26 -7.93 14.17
N ALA A 144 0.14 -9.20 14.21
CA ALA A 144 0.70 -9.83 15.41
C ALA A 144 2.01 -9.18 15.93
N VAL A 145 2.60 -8.29 15.15
CA VAL A 145 3.76 -7.46 15.58
C VAL A 145 3.38 -6.35 16.54
N PHE A 146 2.12 -5.88 16.56
CA PHE A 146 1.66 -4.79 17.44
C PHE A 146 1.48 -5.28 18.87
N ALA A 147 1.69 -4.38 19.82
CA ALA A 147 1.81 -4.69 21.24
C ALA A 147 0.55 -5.33 21.83
N GLY A 148 -0.62 -4.83 21.49
CA GLY A 148 -1.92 -5.24 22.03
C GLY A 148 -2.84 -5.92 21.01
N TYR A 149 -2.33 -6.32 19.84
CA TYR A 149 -3.15 -7.01 18.84
C TYR A 149 -3.72 -8.33 19.37
N ASP A 150 -4.99 -8.54 19.08
CA ASP A 150 -5.75 -9.75 19.39
C ASP A 150 -6.55 -10.15 18.14
N ASP A 151 -6.40 -11.37 17.65
CA ASP A 151 -7.00 -11.87 16.41
C ASP A 151 -8.55 -11.88 16.42
N THR A 152 -9.15 -11.76 17.60
CA THR A 152 -10.60 -11.67 17.80
C THR A 152 -11.13 -10.25 17.99
N LYS A 153 -10.25 -9.26 18.22
CA LYS A 153 -10.60 -7.88 18.57
C LYS A 153 -9.92 -6.81 17.71
N GLY A 154 -8.86 -7.19 16.99
CA GLY A 154 -8.02 -6.26 16.25
C GLY A 154 -6.98 -5.55 17.10
N LEU A 155 -6.59 -4.33 16.74
CA LEU A 155 -5.58 -3.52 17.43
C LEU A 155 -6.11 -2.93 18.74
N ALA A 156 -5.28 -2.92 19.79
CA ALA A 156 -5.57 -2.17 21.01
C ALA A 156 -5.55 -0.65 20.74
N ALA A 157 -6.17 0.12 21.64
CA ALA A 157 -6.36 1.55 21.47
C ALA A 157 -5.05 2.34 21.31
N ASP A 158 -3.97 1.86 21.94
CA ASP A 158 -2.67 2.53 21.98
C ASP A 158 -1.59 1.87 21.10
N ASP A 159 -1.95 0.85 20.30
CA ASP A 159 -1.03 0.20 19.36
C ASP A 159 -0.62 1.12 18.22
N VAL A 160 -1.58 1.88 17.68
CA VAL A 160 -1.39 2.80 16.57
C VAL A 160 -2.19 4.06 16.89
N VAL A 161 -1.51 5.20 17.03
CA VAL A 161 -2.13 6.47 17.47
C VAL A 161 -1.63 7.62 16.63
N ALA A 162 -2.53 8.30 15.94
CA ALA A 162 -2.25 9.57 15.28
C ALA A 162 -2.32 10.73 16.28
N SER A 163 -1.45 11.73 16.09
CA SER A 163 -1.55 12.98 16.84
C SER A 163 -2.82 13.75 16.48
N ASP A 164 -3.28 14.65 17.37
CA ASP A 164 -4.49 15.44 17.16
C ASP A 164 -4.44 16.29 15.89
N ASP A 165 -3.26 16.80 15.55
CA ASP A 165 -3.00 17.58 14.33
C ASP A 165 -2.79 16.71 13.08
N GLY A 166 -2.78 15.38 13.22
CA GLY A 166 -2.60 14.44 12.13
C GLY A 166 -1.19 14.36 11.54
N LYS A 167 -0.20 15.00 12.17
CA LYS A 167 1.16 15.08 11.63
C LYS A 167 2.07 13.93 12.02
N THR A 168 1.76 13.22 13.09
CA THR A 168 2.58 12.08 13.53
C THR A 168 1.73 10.84 13.77
N LEU A 169 2.33 9.68 13.50
CA LEU A 169 1.77 8.37 13.80
C LEU A 169 2.73 7.64 14.74
N THR A 170 2.26 7.32 15.95
CA THR A 170 3.01 6.52 16.91
C THR A 170 2.53 5.09 16.89
N VAL A 171 3.46 4.16 16.79
CA VAL A 171 3.19 2.72 16.68
C VAL A 171 3.96 1.97 17.74
N LYS A 172 3.28 1.06 18.48
CA LYS A 172 3.89 0.23 19.52
C LYS A 172 3.95 -1.23 19.08
N LEU A 173 5.14 -1.80 19.16
CA LEU A 173 5.40 -3.19 18.81
C LEU A 173 5.51 -4.07 20.05
N LYS A 174 5.12 -5.34 19.90
CA LYS A 174 5.21 -6.36 20.95
C LYS A 174 6.65 -6.79 21.25
N ALA A 175 7.50 -6.74 20.24
CA ALA A 175 8.92 -7.09 20.31
C ALA A 175 9.69 -6.35 19.23
N VAL A 176 11.01 -6.25 19.36
CA VAL A 176 11.88 -5.70 18.33
C VAL A 176 11.66 -6.47 17.02
N THR A 177 11.17 -5.79 15.99
CA THR A 177 10.77 -6.35 14.70
C THR A 177 11.60 -5.72 13.59
N PRO A 178 12.74 -6.33 13.20
CA PRO A 178 13.68 -5.72 12.23
C PRO A 178 13.06 -5.41 10.86
N TYR A 179 12.00 -6.13 10.48
CA TYR A 179 11.29 -5.99 9.21
C TYR A 179 10.03 -5.12 9.31
N PHE A 180 9.84 -4.37 10.41
CA PHE A 180 8.62 -3.56 10.57
C PHE A 180 8.49 -2.48 9.50
N LEU A 181 9.58 -1.86 9.09
CA LEU A 181 9.56 -0.85 8.03
C LEU A 181 9.22 -1.44 6.66
N ASP A 182 9.58 -2.70 6.41
CA ASP A 182 9.17 -3.44 5.20
C ASP A 182 7.65 -3.66 5.20
N LEU A 183 7.06 -3.96 6.38
CA LEU A 183 5.60 -4.03 6.51
C LEU A 183 4.94 -2.68 6.17
N CYS A 184 5.55 -1.54 6.55
CA CYS A 184 5.04 -0.21 6.22
C CYS A 184 5.07 0.11 4.72
N ALA A 185 5.79 -0.69 3.91
CA ALA A 185 5.82 -0.62 2.44
C ALA A 185 4.95 -1.70 1.77
N PHE A 186 4.33 -2.59 2.55
CA PHE A 186 3.49 -3.67 2.03
C PHE A 186 2.03 -3.23 1.90
N PRO A 187 1.32 -3.58 0.80
CA PRO A 187 -0.02 -3.06 0.50
C PRO A 187 -1.04 -3.18 1.63
N PHE A 188 -1.02 -4.25 2.41
CA PHE A 188 -1.92 -4.46 3.55
C PHE A 188 -1.90 -3.27 4.54
N PHE A 189 -0.77 -2.58 4.67
CA PHE A 189 -0.59 -1.41 5.55
C PHE A 189 -0.74 -0.06 4.82
N PHE A 190 -1.25 -0.05 3.59
CA PHE A 190 -1.53 1.20 2.90
C PHE A 190 -2.80 1.86 3.43
N PRO A 191 -2.86 3.19 3.43
CA PRO A 191 -4.04 3.91 3.86
C PRO A 191 -5.15 3.81 2.81
N VAL A 192 -6.40 3.82 3.26
CA VAL A 192 -7.59 3.97 2.44
C VAL A 192 -8.43 5.13 2.93
N ASN A 193 -9.14 5.81 2.04
CA ASN A 193 -9.93 6.99 2.41
C ASN A 193 -11.17 6.59 3.20
N GLN A 194 -11.22 6.92 4.49
CA GLN A 194 -12.32 6.54 5.39
C GLN A 194 -13.70 6.92 4.81
N LYS A 195 -13.84 8.13 4.26
CA LYS A 195 -15.13 8.60 3.72
C LYS A 195 -15.62 7.79 2.52
N SER A 196 -14.69 7.18 1.77
CA SER A 196 -15.01 6.32 0.63
C SER A 196 -15.41 4.92 1.06
N VAL A 197 -14.79 4.42 2.12
CA VAL A 197 -14.86 3.01 2.55
C VAL A 197 -15.94 2.78 3.60
N GLU A 198 -16.07 3.67 4.57
CA GLU A 198 -16.98 3.48 5.70
C GLU A 198 -18.44 3.42 5.24
N GLY A 199 -19.09 2.27 5.53
CA GLY A 199 -20.47 2.02 5.11
C GLY A 199 -20.66 1.73 3.62
N ASN A 200 -19.55 1.42 2.89
CA ASN A 200 -19.58 1.10 1.47
C ASN A 200 -18.64 -0.08 1.16
N ASP A 201 -19.14 -1.28 1.30
CA ASP A 201 -18.36 -2.51 1.09
C ASP A 201 -17.92 -2.69 -0.39
N ASP A 202 -18.60 -2.02 -1.33
CA ASP A 202 -18.33 -2.11 -2.77
C ASP A 202 -17.42 -0.99 -3.30
N TRP A 203 -16.78 -0.19 -2.42
CA TRP A 203 -15.99 0.97 -2.81
C TRP A 203 -14.86 0.68 -3.82
N ALA A 204 -14.34 -0.54 -3.80
CA ALA A 204 -13.21 -1.00 -4.61
C ALA A 204 -13.61 -2.11 -5.61
N ASN A 205 -14.90 -2.28 -5.92
CA ASN A 205 -15.38 -3.31 -6.86
C ASN A 205 -15.49 -2.81 -8.29
N ASP A 206 -15.37 -1.50 -8.52
CA ASP A 206 -15.44 -0.88 -9.85
C ASP A 206 -14.74 0.49 -9.87
N ALA A 207 -14.55 1.02 -11.08
CA ALA A 207 -14.11 2.39 -11.27
C ALA A 207 -15.25 3.36 -10.90
N SER A 208 -15.08 4.10 -9.83
CA SER A 208 -16.09 5.03 -9.32
C SER A 208 -15.44 6.21 -8.59
N ASP A 209 -16.24 7.23 -8.29
CA ASP A 209 -15.81 8.36 -7.46
C ASP A 209 -15.47 7.95 -6.01
N LYS A 210 -15.80 6.71 -5.62
CA LYS A 210 -15.47 6.13 -4.33
C LYS A 210 -14.07 5.51 -4.29
N PHE A 211 -13.51 5.13 -5.44
CA PHE A 211 -12.15 4.61 -5.51
C PHE A 211 -11.14 5.75 -5.42
N VAL A 212 -10.95 6.25 -4.20
CA VAL A 212 -10.04 7.38 -3.87
C VAL A 212 -8.69 6.82 -3.44
N THR A 213 -7.63 7.25 -4.13
CA THR A 213 -6.26 6.73 -3.97
C THR A 213 -5.30 7.82 -3.53
N ASN A 214 -4.13 7.45 -2.99
CA ASN A 214 -3.06 8.38 -2.62
C ASN A 214 -1.75 8.14 -3.37
N GLY A 215 -1.70 7.14 -4.25
CA GLY A 215 -0.52 6.83 -5.07
C GLY A 215 -0.47 7.58 -6.40
N ALA A 216 0.46 7.17 -7.27
CA ALA A 216 0.74 7.86 -8.53
C ALA A 216 -0.39 7.78 -9.56
N PHE A 217 -1.25 6.78 -9.46
CA PHE A 217 -2.34 6.56 -10.41
C PHE A 217 -3.67 6.34 -9.70
N THR A 218 -4.76 6.65 -10.39
CA THR A 218 -6.13 6.34 -9.97
C THR A 218 -6.89 5.62 -11.09
N LEU A 219 -7.82 4.74 -10.71
CA LEU A 219 -8.62 3.96 -11.64
C LEU A 219 -9.67 4.85 -12.31
N LYS A 220 -9.68 4.84 -13.65
CA LYS A 220 -10.63 5.61 -14.48
C LYS A 220 -11.74 4.74 -15.05
N GLU A 221 -11.41 3.51 -15.44
CA GLU A 221 -12.35 2.59 -16.06
C GLU A 221 -11.95 1.16 -15.72
N TRP A 222 -12.94 0.33 -15.42
CA TRP A 222 -12.78 -1.11 -15.26
C TRP A 222 -13.83 -1.83 -16.10
N LYS A 223 -13.34 -2.58 -17.08
CA LYS A 223 -14.13 -3.53 -17.86
C LYS A 223 -13.75 -4.91 -17.39
N HIS A 224 -14.56 -5.48 -16.53
CA HIS A 224 -14.33 -6.80 -15.95
C HIS A 224 -14.03 -7.84 -17.02
N ASP A 225 -13.12 -8.77 -16.72
CA ASP A 225 -12.59 -9.80 -17.62
C ASP A 225 -11.93 -9.27 -18.89
N SER A 226 -11.61 -7.98 -18.97
CA SER A 226 -11.09 -7.35 -20.18
C SER A 226 -9.96 -6.36 -19.93
N SER A 227 -10.23 -5.26 -19.24
CA SER A 227 -9.21 -4.21 -19.08
C SER A 227 -9.50 -3.24 -17.95
N MET A 228 -8.43 -2.71 -17.37
CA MET A 228 -8.46 -1.58 -16.43
C MET A 228 -7.70 -0.41 -17.03
N THR A 229 -8.21 0.80 -16.88
CA THR A 229 -7.53 2.02 -17.31
C THR A 229 -7.23 2.88 -16.10
N TYR A 230 -5.96 3.11 -15.87
CA TYR A 230 -5.46 4.02 -14.84
C TYR A 230 -5.00 5.34 -15.47
N VAL A 231 -5.15 6.43 -14.74
CA VAL A 231 -4.67 7.76 -15.10
C VAL A 231 -3.79 8.33 -14.00
N LYS A 232 -2.91 9.25 -14.34
CA LYS A 232 -2.08 9.92 -13.34
C LYS A 232 -2.94 10.62 -12.30
N ASN A 233 -2.57 10.47 -11.04
CA ASN A 233 -3.15 11.23 -9.94
C ASN A 233 -2.49 12.61 -9.87
N PRO A 234 -3.21 13.71 -10.14
CA PRO A 234 -2.64 15.04 -10.15
C PRO A 234 -2.28 15.55 -8.75
N ASN A 235 -2.76 14.88 -7.71
CA ASN A 235 -2.52 15.22 -6.31
C ASN A 235 -1.42 14.37 -5.66
N TYR A 236 -0.77 13.49 -6.44
CA TYR A 236 0.32 12.67 -5.91
C TYR A 236 1.51 13.56 -5.52
N TRP A 237 2.06 13.37 -4.33
CA TRP A 237 3.10 14.25 -3.77
C TRP A 237 4.44 14.20 -4.52
N ASP A 238 4.73 13.07 -5.20
CA ASP A 238 5.99 12.81 -5.94
C ASP A 238 5.73 12.79 -7.47
N ALA A 239 4.94 13.76 -7.99
CA ALA A 239 4.50 13.82 -9.39
C ALA A 239 5.47 14.59 -10.30
#